data_f3910fa069b33137246913f1c3988d96
#
_entry.id   f3910fa069b33137246913f1c3988d96
#
_cell.length_a   1.000
_cell.length_b   1.000
_cell.length_c   1.000
_cell.angle_alpha   90.00
_cell.angle_beta   90.00
_cell.angle_gamma   90.00
#
_symmetry.space_group_name_H-M   'P 1'
#
loop_
_entity.id
_entity.type
_entity.pdbx_description
1 polymer ?
#
loop_
_entity_poly.entity_id
_entity_poly.type
_entity_poly.pdbx_seq_one_letter_code
_entity_poly.pdbx_strand_id
1 'polypeptide(L)'
;MKENLTRKELSQTINDKLGISQRSAGELVDLVFSTLKQTLLEEESVKLVQFGTFTVRNKAPRMGRNPRTGETMEIARRCMVSFKASKNLRHKINP
;
A
#
# COMPACT_ATOMS: atom_id res chain seq x y z
N MET A 1 -23.94 4.71 1.64
CA MET A 1 -22.56 5.07 1.97
C MET A 1 -21.61 4.01 1.43
N LYS A 2 -20.54 4.45 0.79
CA LYS A 2 -19.54 3.50 0.30
C LYS A 2 -18.72 2.98 1.47
N GLU A 3 -18.56 1.69 1.52
CA GLU A 3 -17.72 1.08 2.53
C GLU A 3 -16.25 1.09 2.10
N ASN A 4 -15.98 0.81 0.83
CA ASN A 4 -14.62 0.78 0.30
C ASN A 4 -14.56 1.30 -1.12
N LEU A 5 -13.45 1.93 -1.45
CA LEU A 5 -13.15 2.30 -2.81
C LEU A 5 -12.57 1.08 -3.53
N THR A 6 -13.21 0.63 -4.59
CA THR A 6 -12.80 -0.57 -5.31
C THR A 6 -12.14 -0.20 -6.63
N ARG A 7 -11.48 -1.20 -7.23
CA ARG A 7 -10.88 -1.06 -8.58
C ARG A 7 -11.92 -0.60 -9.60
N LYS A 8 -13.12 -1.17 -9.52
CA LYS A 8 -14.21 -0.83 -10.43
C LYS A 8 -14.60 0.65 -10.32
N GLU A 9 -14.68 1.16 -9.10
CA GLU A 9 -15.01 2.56 -8.87
C GLU A 9 -13.90 3.50 -9.32
N LEU A 10 -12.64 3.13 -9.13
CA LEU A 10 -11.50 3.91 -9.64
C LEU A 10 -11.54 3.95 -11.16
N SER A 11 -11.78 2.82 -11.82
CA SER A 11 -11.88 2.74 -13.27
C SER A 11 -13.02 3.61 -13.79
N GLN A 12 -14.16 3.59 -13.10
CA GLN A 12 -15.31 4.40 -13.47
C GLN A 12 -15.00 5.90 -13.37
N THR A 13 -14.32 6.31 -12.30
CA THR A 13 -13.93 7.70 -12.11
C THR A 13 -12.99 8.17 -13.20
N ILE A 14 -12.03 7.34 -13.58
CA ILE A 14 -11.09 7.66 -14.66
C ILE A 14 -11.82 7.76 -16.00
N ASN A 15 -12.73 6.82 -16.26
CA ASN A 15 -13.57 6.85 -17.44
C ASN A 15 -14.35 8.18 -17.53
N ASP A 16 -14.99 8.57 -16.42
CA ASP A 16 -15.79 9.78 -16.37
C ASP A 16 -14.95 11.05 -16.55
N LYS A 17 -13.77 11.10 -15.97
CA LYS A 17 -12.94 12.31 -15.99
C LYS A 17 -12.08 12.45 -17.22
N LEU A 18 -11.59 11.35 -17.77
CA LEU A 18 -10.69 11.39 -18.93
C LEU A 18 -11.37 11.07 -20.25
N GLY A 19 -12.61 10.58 -20.21
CA GLY A 19 -13.34 10.24 -21.44
C GLY A 19 -12.78 9.04 -22.18
N ILE A 20 -11.99 8.19 -21.51
CA ILE A 20 -11.49 6.96 -22.12
C ILE A 20 -12.43 5.80 -21.80
N SER A 21 -12.30 4.70 -22.55
CA SER A 21 -13.17 3.55 -22.36
C SER A 21 -12.99 2.93 -20.96
N GLN A 22 -14.02 2.24 -20.49
CA GLN A 22 -13.97 1.52 -19.20
C GLN A 22 -12.84 0.51 -19.19
N ARG A 23 -12.61 -0.15 -20.32
CA ARG A 23 -11.52 -1.13 -20.46
C ARG A 23 -10.16 -0.47 -20.29
N SER A 24 -9.93 0.64 -21.01
CA SER A 24 -8.66 1.37 -20.90
C SER A 24 -8.46 1.93 -19.50
N ALA A 25 -9.51 2.42 -18.87
CA ALA A 25 -9.44 2.91 -17.49
C ALA A 25 -9.03 1.79 -16.54
N GLY A 26 -9.61 0.58 -16.70
CA GLY A 26 -9.24 -0.58 -15.90
C GLY A 26 -7.78 -0.98 -16.08
N GLU A 27 -7.28 -0.92 -17.31
CA GLU A 27 -5.88 -1.22 -17.61
C GLU A 27 -4.93 -0.23 -16.94
N LEU A 28 -5.30 1.05 -16.91
CA LEU A 28 -4.50 2.07 -16.22
C LEU A 28 -4.45 1.82 -14.71
N VAL A 29 -5.58 1.49 -14.11
CA VAL A 29 -5.62 1.16 -12.68
C VAL A 29 -4.73 -0.04 -12.38
N ASP A 30 -4.81 -1.08 -13.20
CA ASP A 30 -3.98 -2.28 -13.04
C ASP A 30 -2.49 -1.96 -13.19
N LEU A 31 -2.15 -1.09 -14.14
CA LEU A 31 -0.76 -0.69 -14.36
C LEU A 31 -0.21 0.05 -13.13
N VAL A 32 -0.97 0.98 -12.56
CA VAL A 32 -0.54 1.71 -11.37
C VAL A 32 -0.28 0.74 -10.23
N PHE A 33 -1.22 -0.15 -9.93
CA PHE A 33 -1.06 -1.06 -8.80
C PHE A 33 0.02 -2.11 -9.03
N SER A 34 0.19 -2.62 -10.25
CA SER A 34 1.26 -3.57 -10.52
C SER A 34 2.63 -2.91 -10.43
N THR A 35 2.75 -1.64 -10.82
CA THR A 35 4.00 -0.89 -10.68
C THR A 35 4.33 -0.64 -9.21
N LEU A 36 3.34 -0.26 -8.41
CA LEU A 36 3.51 -0.10 -6.97
C LEU A 36 3.96 -1.40 -6.32
N LYS A 37 3.28 -2.48 -6.66
CA LYS A 37 3.58 -3.80 -6.13
C LYS A 37 5.00 -4.23 -6.47
N GLN A 38 5.40 -4.05 -7.72
CA GLN A 38 6.73 -4.43 -8.17
C GLN A 38 7.82 -3.65 -7.43
N THR A 39 7.63 -2.35 -7.26
CA THR A 39 8.57 -1.50 -6.55
C THR A 39 8.71 -1.94 -5.09
N LEU A 40 7.61 -2.27 -4.44
CA LEU A 40 7.62 -2.73 -3.06
C LEU A 40 8.28 -4.12 -2.94
N LEU A 41 8.08 -4.98 -3.93
CA LEU A 41 8.75 -6.30 -3.96
C LEU A 41 10.25 -6.17 -4.09
N GLU A 42 10.74 -5.10 -4.70
CA GLU A 42 12.17 -4.79 -4.79
C GLU A 42 12.69 -4.06 -3.55
N GLU A 43 11.86 -3.98 -2.50
CA GLU A 43 12.18 -3.35 -1.23
C GLU A 43 12.49 -1.86 -1.36
N GLU A 44 11.90 -1.21 -2.35
CA GLU A 44 12.04 0.22 -2.55
C GLU A 44 10.80 0.96 -2.05
N SER A 45 11.00 2.16 -1.51
CA SER A 45 9.91 3.00 -1.06
C SER A 45 9.17 3.63 -2.24
N VAL A 46 7.88 3.84 -2.08
CA VAL A 46 7.07 4.55 -3.08
C VAL A 46 6.48 5.79 -2.45
N LYS A 47 6.84 6.94 -3.00
CA LYS A 47 6.33 8.23 -2.52
C LYS A 47 5.32 8.79 -3.51
N LEU A 48 4.09 8.97 -3.07
CA LEU A 48 3.04 9.60 -3.86
C LEU A 48 2.84 11.01 -3.32
N VAL A 49 3.27 11.99 -4.12
CA VAL A 49 3.25 13.39 -3.71
C VAL A 49 1.85 13.81 -3.22
N GLN A 50 1.80 14.48 -2.07
CA GLN A 50 0.57 14.96 -1.44
C GLN A 50 -0.40 13.86 -0.97
N PHE A 51 0.00 12.61 -1.09
CA PHE A 51 -0.81 11.48 -0.64
C PHE A 51 -0.14 10.75 0.53
N GLY A 52 1.02 10.21 0.30
CA GLY A 52 1.74 9.49 1.34
C GLY A 52 2.90 8.67 0.80
N THR A 53 3.54 7.95 1.69
CA THR A 53 4.70 7.13 1.36
C THR A 53 4.51 5.71 1.85
N PHE A 54 4.72 4.75 0.97
CA PHE A 54 4.80 3.33 1.33
C PHE A 54 6.27 3.00 1.57
N THR A 55 6.57 2.42 2.72
CA THR A 55 7.93 2.06 3.10
C THR A 55 8.00 0.58 3.39
N VAL A 56 9.02 -0.09 2.85
CA VAL A 56 9.29 -1.48 3.16
C VAL A 56 10.27 -1.54 4.31
N ARG A 57 9.89 -2.22 5.38
CA ARG A 57 10.74 -2.39 6.56
C ARG A 57 11.17 -3.84 6.67
N ASN A 58 12.49 -4.03 6.76
CA ASN A 58 13.07 -5.33 6.99
C ASN A 58 13.26 -5.54 8.47
N LYS A 59 12.65 -6.59 9.01
CA LYS A 59 12.87 -6.99 10.39
C LYS A 59 13.82 -8.16 10.40
N ALA A 60 14.98 -7.97 11.04
CA ALA A 60 15.98 -9.00 11.17
C ALA A 60 15.45 -10.19 11.96
N PRO A 61 16.01 -11.41 11.77
CA PRO A 61 15.68 -12.55 12.60
C PRO A 61 15.97 -12.22 14.06
N ARG A 62 15.12 -12.68 14.94
CA ARG A 62 15.30 -12.46 16.36
C ARG A 62 14.83 -13.67 17.16
N MET A 63 15.26 -13.75 18.39
CA MET A 63 14.80 -14.79 19.30
C MET A 63 13.56 -14.28 20.02
N GLY A 64 12.49 -15.05 19.96
CA GLY A 64 11.29 -14.80 20.71
C GLY A 64 11.10 -15.87 21.77
N ARG A 65 10.14 -15.67 22.65
CA ARG A 65 9.80 -16.65 23.67
C ARG A 65 8.32 -16.97 23.59
N ASN A 66 8.00 -18.25 23.62
CA ASN A 66 6.62 -18.70 23.67
C ASN A 66 6.07 -18.36 25.07
N PRO A 67 5.07 -17.48 25.20
CA PRO A 67 4.54 -17.09 26.50
C PRO A 67 3.84 -18.24 27.24
N ARG A 68 3.49 -19.29 26.51
CA ARG A 68 2.79 -20.45 27.09
C ARG A 68 3.73 -21.45 27.70
N THR A 69 4.83 -21.77 27.00
CA THR A 69 5.77 -22.81 27.45
C THR A 69 7.07 -22.23 27.95
N GLY A 70 7.36 -20.98 27.70
CA GLY A 70 8.63 -20.35 28.06
C GLY A 70 9.79 -20.72 27.14
N GLU A 71 9.55 -21.57 26.13
CA GLU A 71 10.60 -21.97 25.21
C GLU A 71 10.98 -20.83 24.26
N THR A 72 12.28 -20.74 23.97
CA THR A 72 12.76 -19.78 22.97
C THR A 72 12.56 -20.34 21.58
N MET A 73 12.24 -19.44 20.65
CA MET A 73 12.08 -19.79 19.24
C MET A 73 12.69 -18.71 18.38
N GLU A 74 13.18 -19.09 17.23
CA GLU A 74 13.70 -18.13 16.27
C GLU A 74 12.56 -17.57 15.46
N ILE A 75 12.47 -16.22 15.40
CA ILE A 75 11.53 -15.52 14.55
C ILE A 75 12.28 -15.13 13.29
N ALA A 76 11.86 -15.69 12.15
CA ALA A 76 12.53 -15.48 10.88
C ALA A 76 12.48 -14.02 10.44
N ARG A 77 13.47 -13.64 9.61
CA ARG A 77 13.47 -12.33 8.95
C ARG A 77 12.20 -12.18 8.13
N ARG A 78 11.61 -11.00 8.17
CA ARG A 78 10.42 -10.71 7.37
C ARG A 78 10.40 -9.26 6.93
N CYS A 79 9.65 -9.00 5.85
CA CYS A 79 9.44 -7.65 5.35
C CYS A 79 8.02 -7.21 5.67
N MET A 80 7.88 -5.95 6.01
CA MET A 80 6.58 -5.33 6.26
C MET A 80 6.47 -4.05 5.44
N VAL A 81 5.26 -3.79 4.94
CA VAL A 81 4.96 -2.54 4.26
C VAL A 81 4.15 -1.67 5.20
N SER A 82 4.60 -0.43 5.38
CA SER A 82 3.86 0.55 6.16
C SER A 82 3.55 1.75 5.28
N PHE A 83 2.42 2.39 5.57
CA PHE A 83 2.00 3.60 4.88
C PHE A 83 1.94 4.76 5.85
N LYS A 84 2.50 5.89 5.44
CA LYS A 84 2.42 7.14 6.20
C LYS A 84 1.78 8.19 5.32
N ALA A 85 0.63 8.71 5.76
CA ALA A 85 -0.05 9.77 5.04
C ALA A 85 0.81 11.04 5.00
N SER A 86 0.75 11.76 3.89
CA SER A 86 1.48 13.02 3.76
C SER A 86 0.91 14.06 4.72
N LYS A 87 1.73 15.07 5.02
CA LYS A 87 1.31 16.18 5.86
C LYS A 87 0.07 16.85 5.29
N ASN A 88 0.03 17.02 3.98
CA ASN A 88 -1.09 17.62 3.27
C ASN A 88 -2.38 16.82 3.46
N LEU A 89 -2.29 15.50 3.28
CA LEU A 89 -3.44 14.62 3.46
C LEU A 89 -3.93 14.63 4.91
N ARG A 90 -3.01 14.58 5.87
CA ARG A 90 -3.37 14.61 7.29
C ARG A 90 -4.10 15.91 7.66
N HIS A 91 -3.68 17.04 7.09
CA HIS A 91 -4.34 18.31 7.32
C HIS A 91 -5.76 18.34 6.77
N LYS A 92 -5.99 17.70 5.62
CA LYS A 92 -7.32 17.65 5.02
C LYS A 92 -8.27 16.75 5.80
N ILE A 93 -7.76 15.70 6.41
CA ILE A 93 -8.55 14.78 7.22
C ILE A 93 -8.84 15.40 8.58
N ASN A 94 -7.88 16.10 9.12
CA ASN A 94 -7.98 16.74 10.45
C ASN A 94 -7.79 18.26 10.32
N PRO A 95 -8.79 18.96 9.79
CA PRO A 95 -8.70 20.41 9.60
C PRO A 95 -8.74 21.19 10.91
#